data_cf08e70906ea2b46d3e5eed80897cd4c
#
_entry.id   cf08e70906ea2b46d3e5eed80897cd4c
#
_cell.length_a   1.000
_cell.length_b   1.000
_cell.length_c   1.000
_cell.angle_alpha   90.00
_cell.angle_beta   90.00
_cell.angle_gamma   90.00
#
_symmetry.space_group_name_H-M   'P 1'
#
loop_
_entity.id
_entity.type
_entity.pdbx_description
1 polymer ?
#
loop_
_entity_poly.entity_id
_entity_poly.type
_entity_poly.pdbx_seq_one_letter_code
_entity_poly.pdbx_strand_id
1 'polypeptide(L)'
;MNIAIVGTGYVGLVSGTCFADTGANVTCVDVDAKKIERLNNGEIPIYEPGLDELVKKNVSAGRLKFTTDLASVLDDVEIVFSAVGTPPDEDGSADLKYVLQVAKTIGENLKKYVVVVTKSTVPVGTAKKVRKAIEDELQKRGVEIEFDVASNPEFLKEGNAIKDFMSPDRVVVGVESEHAKKVLTKLYKPFLINNFRVIFMDIPSAEMTKYAANSMLATRISFMNDIANLCERVGADVNMVRAGIGSDTRIGRKFLYAGCGYGGSCFPKDVKALIKTADQNGYSMEVLKAVERVNEKQKSVLFEKLVKAFGSEDALKGKTIAMWGLSFKPETDDMRESTALVMIEKLLNAGCVVRAYDPIAMDECKRRIGDRITYCRDMYDAVLDADALLLLTEWKEFRLPGWGVIKKAMKRSLVIDGRNIFDTEELEENEFEYHCIGK
;
A
#
# COMPACT_ATOMS: atom_id res chain seq x y z
N MET A 1 -16.68 -20.41 14.30
CA MET A 1 -15.21 -20.46 14.18
C MET A 1 -14.64 -19.27 14.93
N ASN A 2 -13.73 -19.54 15.84
CA ASN A 2 -13.10 -18.50 16.66
C ASN A 2 -11.70 -18.24 16.12
N ILE A 3 -11.35 -16.96 15.89
CA ILE A 3 -10.14 -16.54 15.23
C ILE A 3 -9.47 -15.44 16.05
N ALA A 4 -8.15 -15.51 16.22
CA ALA A 4 -7.34 -14.39 16.66
C ALA A 4 -6.62 -13.75 15.46
N ILE A 5 -6.56 -12.43 15.44
CA ILE A 5 -5.72 -11.69 14.50
C ILE A 5 -4.78 -10.79 15.27
N VAL A 6 -3.49 -11.07 15.17
CA VAL A 6 -2.45 -10.34 15.88
C VAL A 6 -1.88 -9.26 14.97
N GLY A 7 -1.97 -8.02 15.42
CA GLY A 7 -1.70 -6.80 14.66
C GLY A 7 -3.00 -6.14 14.18
N THR A 8 -3.27 -4.92 14.66
CA THR A 8 -4.41 -4.09 14.24
C THR A 8 -3.99 -2.95 13.31
N GLY A 9 -2.97 -3.20 12.49
CA GLY A 9 -2.63 -2.37 11.34
C GLY A 9 -3.66 -2.56 10.23
N TYR A 10 -3.37 -1.98 9.07
CA TYR A 10 -4.29 -1.98 7.94
C TYR A 10 -4.79 -3.41 7.58
N VAL A 11 -3.86 -4.34 7.35
CA VAL A 11 -4.18 -5.71 6.96
C VAL A 11 -4.96 -6.46 8.04
N GLY A 12 -4.51 -6.37 9.30
CA GLY A 12 -5.14 -7.10 10.39
C GLY A 12 -6.54 -6.61 10.72
N LEU A 13 -6.73 -5.29 10.80
CA LEU A 13 -8.03 -4.70 11.13
C LEU A 13 -9.06 -4.96 10.03
N VAL A 14 -8.70 -4.75 8.76
CA VAL A 14 -9.59 -5.03 7.62
C VAL A 14 -9.93 -6.52 7.57
N SER A 15 -8.92 -7.40 7.65
CA SER A 15 -9.15 -8.85 7.60
C SER A 15 -10.04 -9.34 8.75
N GLY A 16 -9.76 -8.87 9.98
CA GLY A 16 -10.53 -9.25 11.15
C GLY A 16 -11.99 -8.81 11.06
N THR A 17 -12.21 -7.60 10.62
CA THR A 17 -13.55 -7.04 10.42
C THR A 17 -14.32 -7.79 9.34
N CYS A 18 -13.68 -8.10 8.20
CA CYS A 18 -14.32 -8.85 7.11
C CYS A 18 -14.62 -10.31 7.50
N PHE A 19 -13.72 -10.98 8.24
CA PHE A 19 -14.03 -12.31 8.78
C PHE A 19 -15.20 -12.27 9.78
N ALA A 20 -15.26 -11.27 10.66
CA ALA A 20 -16.38 -11.09 11.57
C ALA A 20 -17.69 -10.85 10.82
N ASP A 21 -17.66 -10.11 9.72
CA ASP A 21 -18.84 -9.84 8.88
C ASP A 21 -19.39 -11.09 8.18
N THR A 22 -18.54 -12.08 7.93
CA THR A 22 -18.98 -13.39 7.41
C THR A 22 -19.42 -14.36 8.49
N GLY A 23 -19.47 -13.94 9.76
CA GLY A 23 -20.02 -14.73 10.88
C GLY A 23 -18.97 -15.44 11.73
N ALA A 24 -17.68 -15.21 11.56
CA ALA A 24 -16.66 -15.68 12.49
C ALA A 24 -16.65 -14.83 13.77
N ASN A 25 -16.28 -15.43 14.90
CA ASN A 25 -15.95 -14.69 16.11
C ASN A 25 -14.47 -14.33 16.06
N VAL A 26 -14.17 -13.06 15.99
CA VAL A 26 -12.81 -12.55 15.79
C VAL A 26 -12.38 -11.72 16.98
N THR A 27 -11.19 -12.01 17.51
CA THR A 27 -10.50 -11.16 18.48
C THR A 27 -9.25 -10.61 17.82
N CYS A 28 -9.22 -9.30 17.60
CA CYS A 28 -8.02 -8.60 17.15
C CYS A 28 -7.15 -8.24 18.35
N VAL A 29 -5.87 -8.55 18.26
CA VAL A 29 -4.88 -8.36 19.33
C VAL A 29 -3.80 -7.40 18.85
N ASP A 30 -3.45 -6.41 19.67
CA ASP A 30 -2.32 -5.53 19.39
C ASP A 30 -1.60 -5.18 20.71
N VAL A 31 -0.29 -5.07 20.67
CA VAL A 31 0.52 -4.69 21.85
C VAL A 31 0.37 -3.21 22.23
N ASP A 32 -0.10 -2.39 21.31
CA ASP A 32 -0.35 -0.97 21.54
C ASP A 32 -1.67 -0.75 22.29
N ALA A 33 -1.57 -0.57 23.61
CA ALA A 33 -2.73 -0.36 24.48
C ALA A 33 -3.55 0.87 24.09
N LYS A 34 -2.92 1.95 23.62
CA LYS A 34 -3.63 3.18 23.20
C LYS A 34 -4.45 2.93 21.95
N LYS A 35 -3.91 2.15 21.03
CA LYS A 35 -4.63 1.77 19.81
C LYS A 35 -5.83 0.88 20.13
N ILE A 36 -5.67 -0.08 21.02
CA ILE A 36 -6.76 -0.96 21.48
C ILE A 36 -7.83 -0.16 22.24
N GLU A 37 -7.45 0.80 23.08
CA GLU A 37 -8.38 1.70 23.77
C GLU A 37 -9.21 2.51 22.75
N ARG A 38 -8.57 3.11 21.74
CA ARG A 38 -9.26 3.83 20.67
C ARG A 38 -10.25 2.94 19.92
N LEU A 39 -9.83 1.73 19.53
CA LEU A 39 -10.69 0.76 18.84
C LEU A 39 -11.91 0.37 19.71
N ASN A 40 -11.71 0.14 21.00
CA ASN A 40 -12.81 -0.17 21.94
C ASN A 40 -13.75 1.02 22.14
N ASN A 41 -13.28 2.26 21.96
CA ASN A 41 -14.09 3.48 21.97
C ASN A 41 -14.74 3.77 20.61
N GLY A 42 -14.54 2.92 19.60
CA GLY A 42 -15.11 3.07 18.26
C GLY A 42 -14.34 4.02 17.33
N GLU A 43 -13.11 4.40 17.72
CA GLU A 43 -12.23 5.21 16.88
C GLU A 43 -11.34 4.28 16.01
N ILE A 44 -11.46 4.42 14.70
CA ILE A 44 -10.68 3.59 13.77
C ILE A 44 -9.37 4.31 13.41
N PRO A 45 -8.19 3.73 13.72
CA PRO A 45 -6.90 4.40 13.57
C PRO A 45 -6.33 4.38 12.14
N ILE A 46 -7.10 3.94 11.16
CA ILE A 46 -6.71 3.86 9.75
C ILE A 46 -7.84 4.41 8.86
N TYR A 47 -7.48 4.99 7.74
CA TYR A 47 -8.46 5.39 6.74
C TYR A 47 -8.70 4.27 5.71
N GLU A 48 -9.92 3.77 5.67
CA GLU A 48 -10.42 2.85 4.65
C GLU A 48 -11.93 3.07 4.48
N PRO A 49 -12.40 3.40 3.26
CA PRO A 49 -13.83 3.66 3.03
C PRO A 49 -14.74 2.53 3.50
N GLY A 50 -15.71 2.84 4.37
CA GLY A 50 -16.71 1.90 4.89
C GLY A 50 -16.23 1.00 6.04
N LEU A 51 -14.97 1.10 6.48
CA LEU A 51 -14.46 0.28 7.58
C LEU A 51 -15.11 0.63 8.92
N ASP A 52 -15.32 1.92 9.20
CA ASP A 52 -15.92 2.39 10.45
C ASP A 52 -17.29 1.78 10.70
N GLU A 53 -18.15 1.80 9.68
CA GLU A 53 -19.49 1.22 9.76
C GLU A 53 -19.42 -0.29 9.98
N LEU A 54 -18.53 -0.96 9.27
CA LEU A 54 -18.38 -2.42 9.33
C LEU A 54 -17.83 -2.86 10.69
N VAL A 55 -16.88 -2.14 11.28
CA VAL A 55 -16.36 -2.39 12.63
C VAL A 55 -17.48 -2.21 13.66
N LYS A 56 -18.20 -1.08 13.64
CA LYS A 56 -19.31 -0.78 14.57
C LYS A 56 -20.38 -1.87 14.51
N LYS A 57 -20.77 -2.28 13.32
CA LYS A 57 -21.74 -3.37 13.09
C LYS A 57 -21.30 -4.66 13.79
N ASN A 58 -20.04 -5.08 13.60
CA ASN A 58 -19.56 -6.35 14.09
C ASN A 58 -19.22 -6.35 15.58
N VAL A 59 -18.77 -5.21 16.13
CA VAL A 59 -18.61 -5.02 17.57
C VAL A 59 -19.99 -5.08 18.26
N SER A 60 -20.98 -4.37 17.75
CA SER A 60 -22.34 -4.39 18.30
C SER A 60 -22.98 -5.78 18.24
N ALA A 61 -22.64 -6.59 17.22
CA ALA A 61 -23.09 -7.97 17.09
C ALA A 61 -22.29 -8.97 17.96
N GLY A 62 -21.29 -8.52 18.71
CA GLY A 62 -20.44 -9.34 19.58
C GLY A 62 -19.47 -10.26 18.84
N ARG A 63 -19.32 -10.11 17.52
CA ARG A 63 -18.43 -10.92 16.68
C ARG A 63 -17.02 -10.37 16.53
N LEU A 64 -16.79 -9.10 16.82
CA LEU A 64 -15.48 -8.44 16.74
C LEU A 64 -15.12 -7.86 18.10
N LYS A 65 -13.94 -8.21 18.60
CA LYS A 65 -13.40 -7.75 19.90
C LYS A 65 -11.96 -7.31 19.74
N PHE A 66 -11.49 -6.45 20.66
CA PHE A 66 -10.11 -5.95 20.68
C PHE A 66 -9.49 -6.13 22.05
N THR A 67 -8.25 -6.60 22.11
CA THR A 67 -7.51 -6.82 23.36
C THR A 67 -5.99 -6.67 23.15
N THR A 68 -5.26 -6.47 24.24
CA THR A 68 -3.79 -6.54 24.23
C THR A 68 -3.26 -7.91 24.66
N ASP A 69 -4.13 -8.80 25.14
CA ASP A 69 -3.77 -10.08 25.74
C ASP A 69 -4.01 -11.25 24.77
N LEU A 70 -2.96 -11.62 24.03
CA LEU A 70 -3.00 -12.80 23.14
C LEU A 70 -3.15 -14.10 23.95
N ALA A 71 -2.52 -14.20 25.12
CA ALA A 71 -2.51 -15.44 25.89
C ALA A 71 -3.92 -15.89 26.28
N SER A 72 -4.77 -14.95 26.73
CA SER A 72 -6.16 -15.23 27.09
C SER A 72 -7.03 -15.68 25.90
N VAL A 73 -6.67 -15.26 24.70
CA VAL A 73 -7.44 -15.57 23.47
C VAL A 73 -7.13 -16.96 22.95
N LEU A 74 -5.92 -17.49 23.18
CA LEU A 74 -5.46 -18.78 22.65
C LEU A 74 -6.28 -19.98 23.14
N ASP A 75 -6.93 -19.87 24.30
CA ASP A 75 -7.71 -20.99 24.85
C ASP A 75 -8.93 -21.34 24.01
N ASP A 76 -9.48 -20.42 23.23
CA ASP A 76 -10.75 -20.61 22.52
C ASP A 76 -10.61 -20.59 20.99
N VAL A 77 -9.47 -20.19 20.41
CA VAL A 77 -9.31 -20.02 18.96
C VAL A 77 -8.89 -21.30 18.24
N GLU A 78 -9.34 -21.41 17.00
CA GLU A 78 -8.97 -22.47 16.06
C GLU A 78 -7.84 -22.01 15.12
N ILE A 79 -7.76 -20.70 14.87
CA ILE A 79 -6.77 -20.08 13.96
C ILE A 79 -6.22 -18.81 14.59
N VAL A 80 -4.92 -18.63 14.49
CA VAL A 80 -4.23 -17.37 14.82
C VAL A 80 -3.57 -16.82 13.57
N PHE A 81 -4.02 -15.66 13.12
CA PHE A 81 -3.35 -14.91 12.06
C PHE A 81 -2.32 -13.94 12.64
N SER A 82 -1.11 -14.01 12.16
CA SER A 82 -0.09 -12.98 12.36
C SER A 82 -0.15 -11.98 11.21
N ALA A 83 -0.66 -10.77 11.51
CA ALA A 83 -0.79 -9.64 10.58
C ALA A 83 0.01 -8.42 11.08
N VAL A 84 1.11 -8.68 11.79
CA VAL A 84 1.99 -7.65 12.32
C VAL A 84 2.86 -7.01 11.24
N GLY A 85 3.36 -5.79 11.50
CA GLY A 85 4.24 -5.10 10.57
C GLY A 85 5.56 -5.85 10.33
N THR A 86 6.04 -5.77 9.10
CA THR A 86 7.37 -6.24 8.67
C THR A 86 8.12 -5.07 8.04
N PRO A 87 8.56 -4.08 8.84
CA PRO A 87 9.26 -2.92 8.32
C PRO A 87 10.59 -3.35 7.66
N PRO A 88 11.14 -2.54 6.75
CA PRO A 88 12.48 -2.79 6.23
C PRO A 88 13.50 -2.63 7.36
N ASP A 89 14.46 -3.55 7.43
CA ASP A 89 15.67 -3.41 8.24
C ASP A 89 16.67 -2.48 7.54
N GLU A 90 17.74 -2.07 8.24
CA GLU A 90 18.78 -1.17 7.72
C GLU A 90 19.41 -1.68 6.42
N ASP A 91 19.49 -2.98 6.22
CA ASP A 91 20.04 -3.62 5.03
C ASP A 91 19.02 -3.84 3.90
N GLY A 92 17.76 -3.38 4.08
CA GLY A 92 16.66 -3.53 3.13
C GLY A 92 15.92 -4.88 3.21
N SER A 93 16.32 -5.81 4.08
CA SER A 93 15.56 -7.02 4.38
C SER A 93 14.30 -6.71 5.18
N ALA A 94 13.38 -7.67 5.29
CA ALA A 94 12.21 -7.51 6.15
C ALA A 94 12.58 -7.86 7.60
N ASP A 95 12.30 -6.95 8.55
CA ASP A 95 12.44 -7.23 9.97
C ASP A 95 11.33 -8.19 10.43
N LEU A 96 11.74 -9.37 10.89
CA LEU A 96 10.84 -10.43 11.38
C LEU A 96 10.61 -10.42 12.87
N LYS A 97 11.18 -9.45 13.60
CA LYS A 97 11.12 -9.40 15.06
C LYS A 97 9.70 -9.55 15.62
N TYR A 98 8.75 -8.83 15.05
CA TYR A 98 7.36 -8.89 15.52
C TYR A 98 6.69 -10.21 15.17
N VAL A 99 6.96 -10.78 13.99
CA VAL A 99 6.43 -12.09 13.56
C VAL A 99 6.93 -13.20 14.50
N LEU A 100 8.22 -13.19 14.82
CA LEU A 100 8.83 -14.17 15.72
C LEU A 100 8.40 -13.97 17.19
N GLN A 101 8.16 -12.73 17.62
CA GLN A 101 7.61 -12.47 18.94
C GLN A 101 6.20 -13.03 19.10
N VAL A 102 5.34 -12.89 18.07
CA VAL A 102 4.00 -13.52 18.06
C VAL A 102 4.12 -15.04 18.15
N ALA A 103 5.00 -15.63 17.36
CA ALA A 103 5.25 -17.09 17.41
C ALA A 103 5.69 -17.55 18.78
N LYS A 104 6.61 -16.83 19.41
CA LYS A 104 7.07 -17.09 20.77
C LYS A 104 5.93 -17.03 21.78
N THR A 105 5.12 -15.96 21.76
CA THR A 105 3.98 -15.81 22.67
C THR A 105 2.96 -16.94 22.50
N ILE A 106 2.74 -17.40 21.25
CA ILE A 106 1.90 -18.58 20.99
C ILE A 106 2.50 -19.81 21.66
N GLY A 107 3.78 -20.10 21.43
CA GLY A 107 4.46 -21.27 22.05
C GLY A 107 4.46 -21.24 23.57
N GLU A 108 4.63 -20.07 24.20
CA GLU A 108 4.58 -19.87 25.64
C GLU A 108 3.20 -20.18 26.24
N ASN A 109 2.11 -20.01 25.50
CA ASN A 109 0.74 -20.04 26.03
C ASN A 109 -0.16 -21.10 25.41
N LEU A 110 0.25 -21.76 24.32
CA LEU A 110 -0.56 -22.75 23.62
C LEU A 110 -0.91 -23.94 24.54
N LYS A 111 -2.21 -24.33 24.52
CA LYS A 111 -2.72 -25.45 25.33
C LYS A 111 -3.44 -26.52 24.50
N LYS A 112 -3.85 -26.20 23.27
CA LYS A 112 -4.55 -27.07 22.34
C LYS A 112 -4.10 -26.81 20.93
N TYR A 113 -4.51 -27.69 20.00
CA TYR A 113 -4.23 -27.54 18.59
C TYR A 113 -4.71 -26.18 18.03
N VAL A 114 -3.90 -25.56 17.20
CA VAL A 114 -4.21 -24.32 16.48
C VAL A 114 -3.51 -24.30 15.13
N VAL A 115 -4.10 -23.61 14.15
CA VAL A 115 -3.42 -23.28 12.90
C VAL A 115 -2.87 -21.84 13.02
N VAL A 116 -1.54 -21.72 12.95
CA VAL A 116 -0.84 -20.41 12.98
C VAL A 116 -0.58 -19.96 11.56
N VAL A 117 -1.19 -18.87 11.16
CA VAL A 117 -1.19 -18.37 9.79
C VAL A 117 -0.42 -17.07 9.70
N THR A 118 0.65 -17.01 8.92
CA THR A 118 1.32 -15.76 8.59
C THR A 118 0.58 -15.07 7.45
N LYS A 119 -0.02 -13.92 7.74
CA LYS A 119 -0.69 -13.05 6.78
C LYS A 119 0.18 -11.88 6.35
N SER A 120 1.12 -11.47 7.17
CA SER A 120 2.15 -10.47 6.86
C SER A 120 2.96 -10.89 5.64
N THR A 121 3.43 -9.91 4.85
CA THR A 121 4.37 -10.16 3.76
C THR A 121 5.74 -10.44 4.35
N VAL A 122 6.24 -11.65 4.16
CA VAL A 122 7.48 -12.17 4.78
C VAL A 122 8.35 -12.87 3.76
N PRO A 123 9.69 -12.85 3.92
CA PRO A 123 10.62 -13.60 3.08
C PRO A 123 10.35 -15.11 3.08
N VAL A 124 10.68 -15.77 1.98
CA VAL A 124 10.59 -17.22 1.86
C VAL A 124 11.42 -17.90 2.94
N GLY A 125 10.81 -18.89 3.61
CA GLY A 125 11.39 -19.61 4.75
C GLY A 125 11.02 -19.05 6.11
N THR A 126 10.21 -18.00 6.19
CA THR A 126 9.75 -17.42 7.46
C THR A 126 8.87 -18.40 8.23
N ALA A 127 8.02 -19.17 7.56
CA ALA A 127 7.19 -20.18 8.22
C ALA A 127 8.01 -21.22 9.01
N LYS A 128 9.18 -21.62 8.51
CA LYS A 128 10.09 -22.51 9.24
C LYS A 128 10.62 -21.86 10.53
N LYS A 129 10.92 -20.56 10.50
CA LYS A 129 11.34 -19.79 11.68
C LYS A 129 10.21 -19.66 12.69
N VAL A 130 8.98 -19.42 12.22
CA VAL A 130 7.77 -19.37 13.06
C VAL A 130 7.54 -20.71 13.74
N ARG A 131 7.57 -21.83 13.00
CA ARG A 131 7.44 -23.19 13.54
C ARG A 131 8.48 -23.42 14.64
N LYS A 132 9.75 -23.17 14.32
CA LYS A 132 10.84 -23.37 15.28
C LYS A 132 10.65 -22.52 16.55
N ALA A 133 10.25 -21.27 16.44
CA ALA A 133 10.03 -20.41 17.59
C ALA A 133 8.92 -20.94 18.51
N ILE A 134 7.86 -21.52 17.95
CA ILE A 134 6.80 -22.17 18.74
C ILE A 134 7.32 -23.45 19.39
N GLU A 135 7.99 -24.33 18.63
CA GLU A 135 8.54 -25.59 19.10
C GLU A 135 9.54 -25.38 20.25
N ASP A 136 10.43 -24.38 20.13
CA ASP A 136 11.40 -24.04 21.17
C ASP A 136 10.73 -23.66 22.51
N GLU A 137 9.59 -22.96 22.48
CA GLU A 137 8.84 -22.60 23.69
C GLU A 137 8.04 -23.80 24.26
N LEU A 138 7.44 -24.63 23.42
CA LEU A 138 6.79 -25.88 23.86
C LEU A 138 7.80 -26.80 24.53
N GLN A 139 9.00 -26.94 23.97
CA GLN A 139 10.08 -27.74 24.55
C GLN A 139 10.53 -27.19 25.93
N LYS A 140 10.67 -25.88 26.08
CA LYS A 140 10.99 -25.24 27.36
C LYS A 140 9.93 -25.53 28.44
N ARG A 141 8.65 -25.62 28.02
CA ARG A 141 7.54 -25.93 28.91
C ARG A 141 7.41 -27.43 29.19
N GLY A 142 8.14 -28.29 28.48
CA GLY A 142 8.05 -29.75 28.60
C GLY A 142 6.71 -30.33 28.18
N VAL A 143 6.04 -29.71 27.21
CA VAL A 143 4.72 -30.14 26.68
C VAL A 143 4.81 -30.46 25.19
N GLU A 144 4.01 -31.43 24.77
CA GLU A 144 3.80 -31.80 23.37
C GLU A 144 2.39 -31.40 22.95
N ILE A 145 2.29 -30.34 22.13
CA ILE A 145 1.02 -29.83 21.60
C ILE A 145 1.17 -29.72 20.09
N GLU A 146 0.30 -30.40 19.37
CA GLU A 146 0.25 -30.32 17.90
C GLU A 146 -0.22 -28.93 17.44
N PHE A 147 0.38 -28.43 16.37
CA PHE A 147 -0.03 -27.21 15.68
C PHE A 147 0.39 -27.28 14.21
N ASP A 148 -0.28 -26.53 13.38
CA ASP A 148 0.13 -26.30 11.99
C ASP A 148 0.57 -24.87 11.77
N VAL A 149 1.50 -24.68 10.83
CA VAL A 149 1.90 -23.38 10.31
C VAL A 149 1.42 -23.27 8.87
N ALA A 150 0.88 -22.12 8.51
CA ALA A 150 0.43 -21.81 7.16
C ALA A 150 0.86 -20.40 6.75
N SER A 151 0.90 -20.15 5.44
CA SER A 151 1.08 -18.82 4.86
C SER A 151 -0.16 -18.44 4.06
N ASN A 152 -0.71 -17.26 4.34
CA ASN A 152 -1.86 -16.73 3.62
C ASN A 152 -1.61 -15.26 3.29
N PRO A 153 -0.77 -14.99 2.30
CA PRO A 153 -0.47 -13.62 1.89
C PRO A 153 -1.74 -12.89 1.45
N GLU A 154 -1.80 -11.61 1.73
CA GLU A 154 -2.90 -10.73 1.33
C GLU A 154 -2.58 -10.00 0.01
N PHE A 155 -3.63 -9.59 -0.71
CA PHE A 155 -3.53 -8.82 -1.95
C PHE A 155 -4.47 -7.61 -1.92
N LEU A 156 -4.65 -7.04 -0.74
CA LEU A 156 -5.53 -5.90 -0.50
C LEU A 156 -4.93 -4.62 -1.09
N LYS A 157 -5.79 -3.75 -1.59
CA LYS A 157 -5.43 -2.41 -2.04
C LYS A 157 -6.01 -1.40 -1.06
N GLU A 158 -5.17 -0.60 -0.41
CA GLU A 158 -5.62 0.52 0.42
C GLU A 158 -6.65 1.37 -0.34
N GLY A 159 -7.73 1.78 0.34
CA GLY A 159 -8.86 2.47 -0.28
C GLY A 159 -9.88 1.57 -1.00
N ASN A 160 -9.63 0.26 -1.11
CA ASN A 160 -10.56 -0.72 -1.68
C ASN A 160 -10.43 -2.10 -1.03
N ALA A 161 -9.85 -2.17 0.16
CA ALA A 161 -9.44 -3.40 0.79
C ALA A 161 -10.63 -4.25 1.25
N ILE A 162 -11.70 -3.63 1.74
CA ILE A 162 -12.93 -4.36 2.11
C ILE A 162 -13.48 -5.10 0.90
N LYS A 163 -13.59 -4.44 -0.25
CA LYS A 163 -14.08 -5.05 -1.48
C LYS A 163 -13.15 -6.16 -1.97
N ASP A 164 -11.84 -5.91 -1.95
CA ASP A 164 -10.86 -6.92 -2.35
C ASP A 164 -10.86 -8.14 -1.44
N PHE A 165 -11.16 -7.96 -0.14
CA PHE A 165 -11.28 -9.06 0.80
C PHE A 165 -12.59 -9.84 0.63
N MET A 166 -13.73 -9.13 0.49
CA MET A 166 -15.05 -9.74 0.36
C MET A 166 -15.29 -10.38 -1.02
N SER A 167 -14.58 -9.90 -2.03
CA SER A 167 -14.67 -10.38 -3.42
C SER A 167 -13.28 -10.50 -4.04
N PRO A 168 -12.43 -11.42 -3.54
CA PRO A 168 -11.05 -11.53 -4.00
C PRO A 168 -10.95 -12.15 -5.39
N ASP A 169 -9.99 -11.70 -6.21
CA ASP A 169 -9.64 -12.39 -7.47
C ASP A 169 -9.14 -13.82 -7.19
N ARG A 170 -8.47 -14.04 -6.10
CA ARG A 170 -7.98 -15.34 -5.57
C ARG A 170 -7.60 -15.20 -4.10
N VAL A 171 -7.62 -16.35 -3.41
CA VAL A 171 -7.01 -16.52 -2.09
C VAL A 171 -5.86 -17.50 -2.24
N VAL A 172 -4.66 -17.14 -1.82
CA VAL A 172 -3.47 -18.01 -1.84
C VAL A 172 -3.21 -18.53 -0.44
N VAL A 173 -3.04 -19.84 -0.31
CA VAL A 173 -2.81 -20.50 0.98
C VAL A 173 -1.71 -21.53 0.84
N GLY A 174 -0.60 -21.31 1.53
CA GLY A 174 0.49 -22.27 1.69
C GLY A 174 0.24 -23.14 2.92
N VAL A 175 0.19 -24.46 2.75
CA VAL A 175 -0.04 -25.44 3.83
C VAL A 175 0.83 -26.68 3.63
N GLU A 176 1.10 -27.40 4.73
CA GLU A 176 1.83 -28.66 4.72
C GLU A 176 0.92 -29.85 5.14
N SER A 177 -0.20 -29.58 5.83
CA SER A 177 -1.10 -30.62 6.31
C SER A 177 -2.51 -30.54 5.69
N GLU A 178 -3.13 -31.71 5.48
CA GLU A 178 -4.52 -31.78 5.04
C GLU A 178 -5.50 -31.26 6.10
N HIS A 179 -5.09 -31.27 7.39
CA HIS A 179 -5.92 -30.72 8.46
C HIS A 179 -5.99 -29.19 8.36
N ALA A 180 -4.84 -28.50 8.28
CA ALA A 180 -4.80 -27.05 8.08
C ALA A 180 -5.53 -26.62 6.81
N LYS A 181 -5.40 -27.39 5.71
CA LYS A 181 -6.12 -27.16 4.47
C LYS A 181 -7.64 -27.22 4.66
N LYS A 182 -8.16 -28.21 5.41
CA LYS A 182 -9.59 -28.30 5.72
C LYS A 182 -10.09 -27.14 6.57
N VAL A 183 -9.33 -26.76 7.59
CA VAL A 183 -9.66 -25.64 8.49
C VAL A 183 -9.74 -24.33 7.70
N LEU A 184 -8.74 -24.03 6.86
CA LEU A 184 -8.69 -22.81 6.06
C LEU A 184 -9.73 -22.83 4.91
N THR A 185 -10.03 -24.00 4.33
CA THR A 185 -11.14 -24.14 3.37
C THR A 185 -12.48 -23.76 4.02
N LYS A 186 -12.72 -24.22 5.26
CA LYS A 186 -13.93 -23.88 6.01
C LYS A 186 -14.03 -22.38 6.28
N LEU A 187 -12.91 -21.74 6.65
CA LEU A 187 -12.84 -20.31 6.90
C LEU A 187 -13.19 -19.48 5.64
N TYR A 188 -12.62 -19.86 4.49
CA TYR A 188 -12.82 -19.11 3.25
C TYR A 188 -14.08 -19.49 2.48
N LYS A 189 -14.82 -20.53 2.91
CA LYS A 189 -16.05 -20.99 2.25
C LYS A 189 -17.08 -19.88 1.98
N PRO A 190 -17.34 -18.91 2.88
CA PRO A 190 -18.28 -17.82 2.61
C PRO A 190 -17.91 -16.94 1.43
N PHE A 191 -16.62 -16.84 1.10
CA PHE A 191 -16.11 -16.02 -0.01
C PHE A 191 -16.13 -16.74 -1.37
N LEU A 192 -16.43 -18.06 -1.40
CA LEU A 192 -16.37 -18.89 -2.61
C LEU A 192 -17.68 -18.89 -3.41
N ILE A 193 -18.71 -18.19 -2.96
CA ILE A 193 -20.07 -18.18 -3.54
C ILE A 193 -20.07 -17.71 -5.01
N ASN A 194 -19.08 -16.89 -5.41
CA ASN A 194 -18.98 -16.29 -6.74
C ASN A 194 -17.83 -16.88 -7.57
N ASN A 195 -17.54 -18.18 -7.48
CA ASN A 195 -16.43 -18.86 -8.18
C ASN A 195 -15.02 -18.38 -7.81
N PHE A 196 -14.82 -17.79 -6.64
CA PHE A 196 -13.47 -17.45 -6.17
C PHE A 196 -12.70 -18.74 -5.87
N ARG A 197 -11.42 -18.73 -6.23
CA ARG A 197 -10.56 -19.90 -6.04
C ARG A 197 -9.64 -19.69 -4.84
N VAL A 198 -9.67 -20.66 -3.93
CA VAL A 198 -8.55 -20.86 -3.00
C VAL A 198 -7.50 -21.66 -3.73
N ILE A 199 -6.33 -21.11 -3.90
CA ILE A 199 -5.18 -21.76 -4.51
C ILE A 199 -4.30 -22.28 -3.39
N PHE A 200 -4.34 -23.58 -3.17
CA PHE A 200 -3.46 -24.25 -2.22
C PHE A 200 -2.13 -24.58 -2.87
N MET A 201 -1.06 -24.35 -2.14
CA MET A 201 0.32 -24.63 -2.57
C MET A 201 1.19 -24.92 -1.34
N ASP A 202 2.46 -25.26 -1.56
CA ASP A 202 3.44 -25.31 -0.47
C ASP A 202 3.71 -23.91 0.11
N ILE A 203 4.18 -23.86 1.34
CA ILE A 203 4.37 -22.59 2.06
C ILE A 203 5.42 -21.69 1.39
N PRO A 204 6.60 -22.16 1.00
CA PRO A 204 7.59 -21.33 0.28
C PRO A 204 7.04 -20.68 -0.98
N SER A 205 6.26 -21.42 -1.77
CA SER A 205 5.61 -20.89 -2.98
C SER A 205 4.56 -19.82 -2.65
N ALA A 206 3.80 -19.97 -1.56
CA ALA A 206 2.85 -18.95 -1.12
C ALA A 206 3.55 -17.68 -0.66
N GLU A 207 4.62 -17.79 0.14
CA GLU A 207 5.45 -16.65 0.54
C GLU A 207 6.05 -15.93 -0.68
N MET A 208 6.60 -16.66 -1.66
CA MET A 208 7.15 -16.11 -2.89
C MET A 208 6.08 -15.43 -3.76
N THR A 209 4.87 -15.99 -3.84
CA THR A 209 3.79 -15.49 -4.70
C THR A 209 3.46 -14.02 -4.40
N LYS A 210 3.46 -13.61 -3.13
CA LYS A 210 3.20 -12.22 -2.76
C LYS A 210 4.26 -11.27 -3.30
N TYR A 211 5.52 -11.59 -3.10
CA TYR A 211 6.64 -10.79 -3.62
C TYR A 211 6.65 -10.72 -5.14
N ALA A 212 6.46 -11.87 -5.79
CA ALA A 212 6.41 -11.94 -7.25
C ALA A 212 5.26 -11.11 -7.84
N ALA A 213 4.06 -11.17 -7.22
CA ALA A 213 2.92 -10.39 -7.66
C ALA A 213 3.17 -8.88 -7.54
N ASN A 214 3.64 -8.40 -6.38
CA ASN A 214 3.91 -6.97 -6.18
C ASN A 214 5.07 -6.49 -7.07
N SER A 215 6.10 -7.29 -7.25
CA SER A 215 7.23 -6.98 -8.14
C SER A 215 6.81 -6.92 -9.61
N MET A 216 5.92 -7.81 -10.07
CA MET A 216 5.37 -7.76 -11.42
C MET A 216 4.57 -6.46 -11.65
N LEU A 217 3.73 -6.06 -10.69
CA LEU A 217 2.96 -4.83 -10.79
C LEU A 217 3.87 -3.59 -10.81
N ALA A 218 4.89 -3.54 -9.95
CA ALA A 218 5.91 -2.49 -9.94
C ALA A 218 6.69 -2.44 -11.27
N THR A 219 7.04 -3.60 -11.82
CA THR A 219 7.71 -3.72 -13.13
C THR A 219 6.87 -3.11 -14.24
N ARG A 220 5.57 -3.39 -14.29
CA ARG A 220 4.66 -2.82 -15.29
C ARG A 220 4.61 -1.29 -15.22
N ILE A 221 4.57 -0.72 -14.02
CA ILE A 221 4.55 0.73 -13.82
C ILE A 221 5.89 1.34 -14.28
N SER A 222 7.03 0.81 -13.80
CA SER A 222 8.35 1.32 -14.20
C SER A 222 8.61 1.15 -15.69
N PHE A 223 8.21 0.02 -16.29
CA PHE A 223 8.30 -0.18 -17.73
C PHE A 223 7.53 0.90 -18.51
N MET A 224 6.29 1.20 -18.11
CA MET A 224 5.50 2.24 -18.78
C MET A 224 6.06 3.64 -18.53
N ASN A 225 6.67 3.91 -17.39
CA ASN A 225 7.35 5.18 -17.12
C ASN A 225 8.61 5.33 -18.00
N ASP A 226 9.37 4.26 -18.19
CA ASP A 226 10.54 4.27 -19.07
C ASP A 226 10.14 4.48 -20.53
N ILE A 227 9.08 3.81 -21.00
CA ILE A 227 8.48 4.04 -22.33
C ILE A 227 7.97 5.49 -22.45
N ALA A 228 7.32 6.05 -21.44
CA ALA A 228 6.83 7.43 -21.46
C ALA A 228 7.98 8.43 -21.63
N ASN A 229 9.07 8.26 -20.90
CA ASN A 229 10.25 9.11 -21.01
C ASN A 229 10.92 9.02 -22.41
N LEU A 230 10.82 7.87 -23.08
CA LEU A 230 11.26 7.72 -24.47
C LEU A 230 10.28 8.39 -25.43
N CYS A 231 8.97 8.23 -25.22
CA CYS A 231 7.92 8.86 -26.05
C CYS A 231 8.14 10.36 -26.19
N GLU A 232 8.42 11.06 -25.08
CA GLU A 232 8.71 12.52 -25.09
C GLU A 232 9.90 12.92 -25.99
N ARG A 233 10.85 12.02 -26.20
CA ARG A 233 12.06 12.27 -27.01
C ARG A 233 11.86 11.99 -28.49
N VAL A 234 10.95 11.06 -28.81
CA VAL A 234 10.72 10.61 -30.19
C VAL A 234 9.40 11.11 -30.77
N GLY A 235 8.63 11.92 -30.00
CA GLY A 235 7.36 12.50 -30.45
C GLY A 235 6.19 11.50 -30.50
N ALA A 236 6.22 10.47 -29.65
CA ALA A 236 5.11 9.52 -29.49
C ALA A 236 4.23 9.92 -28.25
N ASP A 237 2.99 9.43 -28.21
CA ASP A 237 2.08 9.59 -27.07
C ASP A 237 1.97 8.28 -26.30
N VAL A 238 2.43 8.28 -25.03
CA VAL A 238 2.39 7.08 -24.16
C VAL A 238 0.96 6.54 -23.96
N ASN A 239 -0.08 7.39 -23.99
CA ASN A 239 -1.46 6.94 -23.84
C ASN A 239 -1.92 6.13 -25.06
N MET A 240 -1.49 6.51 -26.27
CA MET A 240 -1.74 5.73 -27.49
C MET A 240 -0.96 4.41 -27.45
N VAL A 241 0.31 4.45 -27.04
CA VAL A 241 1.12 3.24 -26.86
C VAL A 241 0.47 2.29 -25.84
N ARG A 242 0.04 2.82 -24.68
CA ARG A 242 -0.69 2.07 -23.64
C ARG A 242 -1.96 1.43 -24.19
N ALA A 243 -2.77 2.18 -24.96
CA ALA A 243 -3.99 1.65 -25.56
C ALA A 243 -3.67 0.52 -26.55
N GLY A 244 -2.65 0.70 -27.39
CA GLY A 244 -2.20 -0.30 -28.35
C GLY A 244 -1.74 -1.60 -27.69
N ILE A 245 -0.74 -1.55 -26.81
CA ILE A 245 -0.21 -2.75 -26.15
C ILE A 245 -1.23 -3.39 -25.20
N GLY A 246 -2.05 -2.58 -24.52
CA GLY A 246 -3.06 -3.06 -23.58
C GLY A 246 -4.26 -3.76 -24.24
N SER A 247 -4.43 -3.62 -25.56
CA SER A 247 -5.44 -4.36 -26.32
C SER A 247 -5.08 -5.83 -26.56
N ASP A 248 -3.80 -6.18 -26.45
CA ASP A 248 -3.36 -7.57 -26.50
C ASP A 248 -3.77 -8.28 -25.20
N THR A 249 -4.52 -9.38 -25.32
CA THR A 249 -5.02 -10.15 -24.17
C THR A 249 -3.90 -10.77 -23.33
N ARG A 250 -2.72 -11.01 -23.91
CA ARG A 250 -1.54 -11.52 -23.20
C ARG A 250 -0.94 -10.48 -22.27
N ILE A 251 -1.13 -9.19 -22.55
CA ILE A 251 -0.66 -8.04 -21.77
C ILE A 251 -1.77 -7.55 -20.85
N GLY A 252 -2.95 -7.23 -21.42
CA GLY A 252 -4.08 -6.66 -20.69
C GLY A 252 -3.86 -5.19 -20.28
N ARG A 253 -4.93 -4.51 -19.91
CA ARG A 253 -4.96 -3.04 -19.74
C ARG A 253 -4.52 -2.53 -18.37
N LYS A 254 -4.47 -3.40 -17.35
CA LYS A 254 -4.22 -2.99 -15.96
C LYS A 254 -2.74 -2.71 -15.69
N PHE A 255 -2.44 -1.72 -14.85
CA PHE A 255 -1.08 -1.33 -14.44
C PHE A 255 -0.16 -0.87 -15.58
N LEU A 256 -0.73 -0.26 -16.63
CA LEU A 256 0.00 0.31 -17.75
C LEU A 256 -0.05 1.85 -17.78
N TYR A 257 -0.39 2.50 -16.68
CA TYR A 257 -0.46 3.95 -16.60
C TYR A 257 0.91 4.52 -16.24
N ALA A 258 1.43 5.40 -17.09
CA ALA A 258 2.60 6.20 -16.78
C ALA A 258 2.23 7.33 -15.81
N GLY A 259 3.18 7.72 -14.97
CA GLY A 259 3.01 8.79 -13.99
C GLY A 259 4.33 9.17 -13.32
N CYS A 260 4.24 9.89 -12.21
CA CYS A 260 5.40 10.39 -11.47
C CYS A 260 6.06 9.35 -10.52
N GLY A 261 5.94 8.07 -10.80
CA GLY A 261 6.47 6.98 -9.99
C GLY A 261 5.44 6.39 -9.01
N TYR A 262 5.77 5.21 -8.50
CA TYR A 262 4.98 4.54 -7.47
C TYR A 262 5.58 4.77 -6.07
N GLY A 263 4.71 4.75 -5.07
CA GLY A 263 5.03 4.82 -3.65
C GLY A 263 4.20 3.82 -2.86
N GLY A 264 3.89 4.18 -1.62
CA GLY A 264 3.13 3.37 -0.68
C GLY A 264 3.98 2.40 0.10
N SER A 265 3.33 1.69 1.01
CA SER A 265 3.97 0.77 1.96
C SER A 265 4.41 -0.56 1.36
N CYS A 266 3.89 -0.92 0.18
CA CYS A 266 4.04 -2.27 -0.35
C CYS A 266 5.10 -2.36 -1.46
N PHE A 267 4.89 -1.71 -2.61
CA PHE A 267 5.76 -1.91 -3.77
C PHE A 267 7.24 -1.60 -3.50
N PRO A 268 7.61 -0.42 -2.95
CA PRO A 268 9.02 -0.12 -2.71
C PRO A 268 9.67 -1.11 -1.74
N LYS A 269 8.97 -1.44 -0.65
CA LYS A 269 9.46 -2.36 0.36
C LYS A 269 9.62 -3.79 -0.20
N ASP A 270 8.61 -4.29 -0.91
CA ASP A 270 8.60 -5.68 -1.36
C ASP A 270 9.58 -5.93 -2.51
N VAL A 271 9.75 -4.96 -3.42
CA VAL A 271 10.79 -5.03 -4.46
C VAL A 271 12.18 -5.08 -3.85
N LYS A 272 12.48 -4.17 -2.89
CA LYS A 272 13.77 -4.13 -2.19
C LYS A 272 14.03 -5.43 -1.40
N ALA A 273 13.02 -5.93 -0.68
CA ALA A 273 13.12 -7.17 0.09
C ALA A 273 13.36 -8.40 -0.80
N LEU A 274 12.72 -8.45 -1.97
CA LEU A 274 12.95 -9.57 -2.92
C LEU A 274 14.35 -9.51 -3.54
N ILE A 275 14.84 -8.32 -3.91
CA ILE A 275 16.23 -8.13 -4.37
C ILE A 275 17.20 -8.61 -3.29
N LYS A 276 16.98 -8.20 -2.04
CA LYS A 276 17.84 -8.61 -0.92
C LYS A 276 17.80 -10.11 -0.66
N THR A 277 16.61 -10.72 -0.72
CA THR A 277 16.45 -12.17 -0.60
C THR A 277 17.26 -12.91 -1.69
N ALA A 278 17.21 -12.41 -2.92
CA ALA A 278 17.98 -12.98 -4.02
C ALA A 278 19.50 -12.88 -3.79
N ASP A 279 19.98 -11.69 -3.41
CA ASP A 279 21.40 -11.45 -3.12
C ASP A 279 21.91 -12.36 -1.97
N GLN A 280 21.11 -12.58 -0.92
CA GLN A 280 21.40 -13.49 0.19
C GLN A 280 21.48 -14.96 -0.25
N ASN A 281 20.84 -15.32 -1.37
CA ASN A 281 20.87 -16.65 -1.95
C ASN A 281 21.80 -16.75 -3.18
N GLY A 282 22.70 -15.78 -3.36
CA GLY A 282 23.68 -15.80 -4.43
C GLY A 282 23.13 -15.55 -5.84
N TYR A 283 21.95 -14.93 -5.94
CA TYR A 283 21.27 -14.63 -7.20
C TYR A 283 21.03 -13.14 -7.38
N SER A 284 21.35 -12.57 -8.54
CA SER A 284 21.13 -11.17 -8.86
C SER A 284 19.82 -10.99 -9.64
N MET A 285 18.88 -10.24 -9.09
CA MET A 285 17.62 -9.89 -9.76
C MET A 285 17.76 -8.63 -10.62
N GLU A 286 18.37 -8.75 -11.78
CA GLU A 286 18.69 -7.61 -12.67
C GLU A 286 17.45 -6.81 -13.07
N VAL A 287 16.35 -7.48 -13.39
CA VAL A 287 15.09 -6.81 -13.79
C VAL A 287 14.58 -5.92 -12.65
N LEU A 288 14.53 -6.42 -11.42
CA LEU A 288 14.01 -5.63 -10.29
C LEU A 288 14.95 -4.49 -9.88
N LYS A 289 16.28 -4.70 -9.99
CA LYS A 289 17.25 -3.63 -9.78
C LYS A 289 17.05 -2.50 -10.81
N ALA A 290 16.72 -2.83 -12.07
CA ALA A 290 16.38 -1.84 -13.08
C ALA A 290 15.05 -1.13 -12.77
N VAL A 291 14.03 -1.87 -12.35
CA VAL A 291 12.71 -1.33 -11.95
C VAL A 291 12.86 -0.29 -10.84
N GLU A 292 13.65 -0.59 -9.81
CA GLU A 292 13.92 0.31 -8.69
C GLU A 292 14.63 1.59 -9.19
N ARG A 293 15.68 1.46 -10.00
CA ARG A 293 16.39 2.63 -10.57
C ARG A 293 15.48 3.53 -11.42
N VAL A 294 14.59 2.93 -12.22
CA VAL A 294 13.63 3.69 -13.03
C VAL A 294 12.66 4.43 -12.13
N ASN A 295 12.13 3.79 -11.10
CA ASN A 295 11.17 4.42 -10.18
C ASN A 295 11.79 5.60 -9.41
N GLU A 296 13.03 5.44 -8.92
CA GLU A 296 13.71 6.53 -8.20
C GLU A 296 13.95 7.75 -9.10
N LYS A 297 14.34 7.55 -10.36
CA LYS A 297 14.43 8.65 -11.34
C LYS A 297 13.08 9.30 -11.60
N GLN A 298 12.04 8.48 -11.73
CA GLN A 298 10.70 8.96 -12.06
C GLN A 298 10.11 9.90 -11.01
N LYS A 299 10.43 9.72 -9.73
CA LYS A 299 10.01 10.61 -8.65
C LYS A 299 10.50 12.08 -8.83
N SER A 300 11.49 12.31 -9.69
CA SER A 300 12.04 13.65 -9.95
C SER A 300 11.55 14.29 -11.25
N VAL A 301 10.88 13.56 -12.13
CA VAL A 301 10.53 14.00 -13.49
C VAL A 301 9.69 15.29 -13.49
N LEU A 302 8.76 15.44 -12.54
CA LEU A 302 7.95 16.67 -12.47
C LEU A 302 8.78 17.89 -12.09
N PHE A 303 9.77 17.74 -11.22
CA PHE A 303 10.70 18.81 -10.88
C PHE A 303 11.55 19.20 -12.09
N GLU A 304 12.05 18.24 -12.86
CA GLU A 304 12.82 18.49 -14.08
C GLU A 304 11.97 19.25 -15.13
N LYS A 305 10.68 18.88 -15.29
CA LYS A 305 9.75 19.60 -16.15
C LYS A 305 9.50 21.03 -15.66
N LEU A 306 9.35 21.20 -14.35
CA LEU A 306 9.19 22.54 -13.75
C LEU A 306 10.41 23.41 -13.99
N VAL A 307 11.62 22.91 -13.74
CA VAL A 307 12.89 23.62 -14.02
C VAL A 307 13.00 24.01 -15.49
N LYS A 308 12.64 23.08 -16.40
CA LYS A 308 12.62 23.35 -17.84
C LYS A 308 11.65 24.48 -18.22
N ALA A 309 10.44 24.50 -17.64
CA ALA A 309 9.41 25.51 -17.90
C ALA A 309 9.84 26.92 -17.36
N PHE A 310 10.64 26.97 -16.31
CA PHE A 310 11.19 28.23 -15.77
C PHE A 310 12.57 28.60 -16.35
N GLY A 311 13.19 27.71 -17.10
CA GLY A 311 14.48 27.91 -17.76
C GLY A 311 15.70 27.51 -16.91
N SER A 312 15.61 27.57 -15.58
CA SER A 312 16.65 27.11 -14.65
C SER A 312 16.09 26.86 -13.26
N GLU A 313 16.84 26.13 -12.42
CA GLU A 313 16.47 25.90 -11.02
C GLU A 313 16.50 27.20 -10.20
N ASP A 314 17.47 28.09 -10.45
CA ASP A 314 17.57 29.40 -9.78
C ASP A 314 16.33 30.26 -10.02
N ALA A 315 15.68 30.14 -11.17
CA ALA A 315 14.46 30.87 -11.51
C ALA A 315 13.24 30.45 -10.66
N LEU A 316 13.32 29.34 -9.95
CA LEU A 316 12.28 28.87 -9.04
C LEU A 316 12.31 29.58 -7.69
N LYS A 317 13.41 30.25 -7.32
CA LYS A 317 13.54 30.93 -6.03
C LYS A 317 12.43 31.96 -5.82
N GLY A 318 11.71 31.85 -4.73
CA GLY A 318 10.59 32.72 -4.37
C GLY A 318 9.29 32.46 -5.17
N LYS A 319 9.26 31.47 -6.04
CA LYS A 319 8.04 31.06 -6.75
C LYS A 319 7.09 30.31 -5.84
N THR A 320 5.80 30.52 -6.03
CA THR A 320 4.74 29.80 -5.32
C THR A 320 4.26 28.62 -6.19
N ILE A 321 4.40 27.42 -5.69
CA ILE A 321 4.01 26.19 -6.39
C ILE A 321 2.82 25.55 -5.67
N ALA A 322 1.70 25.43 -6.38
CA ALA A 322 0.55 24.68 -5.92
C ALA A 322 0.77 23.18 -6.15
N MET A 323 0.41 22.37 -5.16
CA MET A 323 0.48 20.92 -5.26
C MET A 323 -0.89 20.33 -4.95
N TRP A 324 -1.44 19.54 -5.88
CA TRP A 324 -2.64 18.75 -5.69
C TRP A 324 -2.28 17.29 -5.51
N GLY A 325 -2.62 16.76 -4.33
CA GLY A 325 -2.31 15.41 -3.92
C GLY A 325 -1.00 15.27 -3.17
N LEU A 326 -1.06 14.61 -2.01
CA LEU A 326 0.05 14.34 -1.10
C LEU A 326 0.22 12.84 -0.87
N SER A 327 -0.89 12.10 -0.80
CA SER A 327 -0.89 10.63 -0.71
C SER A 327 -0.27 9.99 -1.96
N PHE A 328 0.26 8.77 -1.82
CA PHE A 328 0.87 8.07 -2.96
C PHE A 328 -0.14 7.65 -4.04
N LYS A 329 -1.42 7.58 -3.70
CA LYS A 329 -2.56 7.31 -4.59
C LYS A 329 -3.87 7.82 -3.96
N PRO A 330 -5.00 7.90 -4.70
CA PRO A 330 -6.30 8.24 -4.12
C PRO A 330 -6.82 7.24 -3.09
N GLU A 331 -7.78 7.68 -2.29
CA GLU A 331 -8.54 6.89 -1.30
C GLU A 331 -7.68 6.32 -0.15
N THR A 332 -6.57 7.01 0.19
CA THR A 332 -5.72 6.70 1.35
C THR A 332 -5.03 7.95 1.86
N ASP A 333 -4.64 7.95 3.14
CA ASP A 333 -3.77 8.94 3.76
C ASP A 333 -2.29 8.56 3.72
N ASP A 334 -1.95 7.38 3.17
CA ASP A 334 -0.57 6.86 3.17
C ASP A 334 0.36 7.69 2.30
N MET A 335 1.37 8.26 2.93
CA MET A 335 2.41 9.06 2.29
C MET A 335 3.78 8.38 2.23
N ARG A 336 3.87 7.11 2.66
CA ARG A 336 5.15 6.37 2.61
C ARG A 336 5.64 6.28 1.17
N GLU A 337 6.89 6.66 0.93
CA GLU A 337 7.49 6.67 -0.41
C GLU A 337 6.69 7.49 -1.46
N SER A 338 5.80 8.39 -1.02
CA SER A 338 5.05 9.25 -1.93
C SER A 338 5.98 10.19 -2.68
N THR A 339 5.74 10.34 -3.99
CA THR A 339 6.42 11.32 -4.83
C THR A 339 6.24 12.76 -4.31
N ALA A 340 5.12 13.05 -3.63
CA ALA A 340 4.88 14.36 -3.04
C ALA A 340 5.97 14.77 -2.03
N LEU A 341 6.44 13.83 -1.19
CA LEU A 341 7.53 14.11 -0.25
C LEU A 341 8.82 14.48 -0.96
N VAL A 342 9.17 13.76 -2.03
CA VAL A 342 10.35 14.06 -2.85
C VAL A 342 10.23 15.44 -3.52
N MET A 343 9.04 15.75 -4.05
CA MET A 343 8.76 17.04 -4.68
C MET A 343 8.83 18.20 -3.68
N ILE A 344 8.23 18.05 -2.49
CA ILE A 344 8.28 19.07 -1.43
C ILE A 344 9.74 19.40 -1.08
N GLU A 345 10.57 18.37 -0.84
CA GLU A 345 11.99 18.59 -0.51
C GLU A 345 12.74 19.34 -1.63
N LYS A 346 12.55 18.93 -2.90
CA LYS A 346 13.19 19.60 -4.04
C LYS A 346 12.72 21.04 -4.20
N LEU A 347 11.43 21.31 -4.06
CA LEU A 347 10.87 22.65 -4.18
C LEU A 347 11.35 23.58 -3.06
N LEU A 348 11.36 23.11 -1.82
CA LEU A 348 11.86 23.88 -0.69
C LEU A 348 13.36 24.16 -0.82
N ASN A 349 14.16 23.20 -1.28
CA ASN A 349 15.59 23.37 -1.52
C ASN A 349 15.87 24.38 -2.66
N ALA A 350 15.00 24.44 -3.67
CA ALA A 350 15.04 25.44 -4.74
C ALA A 350 14.53 26.85 -4.29
N GLY A 351 14.09 26.98 -3.03
CA GLY A 351 13.60 28.23 -2.46
C GLY A 351 12.16 28.59 -2.86
N CYS A 352 11.35 27.60 -3.27
CA CYS A 352 9.92 27.78 -3.55
C CYS A 352 9.09 27.89 -2.27
N VAL A 353 7.95 28.57 -2.39
CA VAL A 353 6.83 28.47 -1.45
C VAL A 353 5.88 27.39 -1.97
N VAL A 354 5.57 26.40 -1.13
CA VAL A 354 4.68 25.30 -1.49
C VAL A 354 3.33 25.48 -0.83
N ARG A 355 2.25 25.43 -1.63
CA ARG A 355 0.87 25.45 -1.18
C ARG A 355 0.22 24.13 -1.61
N ALA A 356 -0.21 23.29 -0.66
CA ALA A 356 -0.67 21.96 -0.96
C ALA A 356 -2.10 21.70 -0.48
N TYR A 357 -2.80 20.90 -1.24
CA TYR A 357 -4.10 20.34 -0.86
C TYR A 357 -4.18 18.86 -1.21
N ASP A 358 -4.69 18.09 -0.27
CA ASP A 358 -5.07 16.67 -0.43
C ASP A 358 -6.35 16.43 0.39
N PRO A 359 -7.34 15.71 -0.13
CA PRO A 359 -8.60 15.49 0.58
C PRO A 359 -8.45 14.78 1.94
N ILE A 360 -7.42 13.93 2.09
CA ILE A 360 -7.27 13.02 3.25
C ILE A 360 -5.89 13.12 3.91
N ALA A 361 -4.81 13.31 3.14
CA ALA A 361 -3.46 13.11 3.63
C ALA A 361 -2.79 14.36 4.26
N MET A 362 -3.50 15.48 4.41
CA MET A 362 -2.88 16.71 4.94
C MET A 362 -2.38 16.57 6.38
N ASP A 363 -3.15 15.93 7.25
CA ASP A 363 -2.75 15.70 8.64
C ASP A 363 -1.53 14.78 8.74
N GLU A 364 -1.48 13.73 7.92
CA GLU A 364 -0.33 12.84 7.84
C GLU A 364 0.91 13.55 7.29
N CYS A 365 0.74 14.43 6.30
CA CYS A 365 1.81 15.26 5.79
C CYS A 365 2.35 16.18 6.89
N LYS A 366 1.47 16.88 7.60
CA LYS A 366 1.82 17.76 8.71
C LYS A 366 2.53 17.02 9.84
N ARG A 367 2.11 15.80 10.15
CA ARG A 367 2.78 14.93 11.12
C ARG A 367 4.22 14.61 10.70
N ARG A 368 4.50 14.44 9.39
CA ARG A 368 5.82 14.08 8.86
C ARG A 368 6.77 15.25 8.73
N ILE A 369 6.30 16.36 8.20
CA ILE A 369 7.15 17.48 7.82
C ILE A 369 6.85 18.79 8.58
N GLY A 370 5.85 18.79 9.49
CA GLY A 370 5.43 19.98 10.22
C GLY A 370 4.82 21.04 9.32
N ASP A 371 5.04 22.32 9.69
CA ASP A 371 4.50 23.49 9.00
C ASP A 371 5.49 24.06 7.95
N ARG A 372 6.28 23.21 7.30
CA ARG A 372 7.25 23.62 6.26
C ARG A 372 6.58 24.08 4.96
N ILE A 373 5.32 23.73 4.76
CA ILE A 373 4.48 24.11 3.60
C ILE A 373 3.16 24.70 4.09
N THR A 374 2.42 25.36 3.19
CA THR A 374 1.07 25.84 3.48
C THR A 374 0.05 24.77 3.14
N TYR A 375 -0.73 24.34 4.13
CA TYR A 375 -1.87 23.44 3.96
C TYR A 375 -3.13 24.24 3.63
N CYS A 376 -3.72 24.01 2.46
CA CYS A 376 -4.82 24.81 1.92
C CYS A 376 -6.17 24.15 2.22
N ARG A 377 -7.25 24.96 2.27
CA ARG A 377 -8.58 24.47 2.59
C ARG A 377 -9.21 23.60 1.51
N ASP A 378 -8.89 23.91 0.26
CA ASP A 378 -9.39 23.23 -0.91
C ASP A 378 -8.42 23.40 -2.10
N MET A 379 -8.72 22.75 -3.22
CA MET A 379 -7.92 22.78 -4.43
C MET A 379 -7.78 24.18 -5.04
N TYR A 380 -8.80 25.05 -4.90
CA TYR A 380 -8.78 26.41 -5.43
C TYR A 380 -7.97 27.35 -4.54
N ASP A 381 -8.04 27.20 -3.21
CA ASP A 381 -7.17 27.91 -2.28
C ASP A 381 -5.68 27.60 -2.55
N ALA A 382 -5.37 26.36 -2.89
CA ALA A 382 -3.98 25.96 -3.21
C ALA A 382 -3.38 26.70 -4.40
N VAL A 383 -4.16 27.00 -5.42
CA VAL A 383 -3.68 27.67 -6.65
C VAL A 383 -3.67 29.19 -6.57
N LEU A 384 -4.17 29.78 -5.49
CA LEU A 384 -4.22 31.23 -5.31
C LEU A 384 -2.80 31.80 -5.35
N ASP A 385 -2.56 32.77 -6.26
CA ASP A 385 -1.26 33.40 -6.50
C ASP A 385 -0.11 32.43 -6.84
N ALA A 386 -0.43 31.21 -7.32
CA ALA A 386 0.59 30.25 -7.71
C ALA A 386 1.22 30.55 -9.08
N ASP A 387 2.52 30.29 -9.17
CA ASP A 387 3.28 30.38 -10.44
C ASP A 387 3.20 29.08 -11.27
N ALA A 388 2.86 27.97 -10.65
CA ALA A 388 2.60 26.68 -11.29
C ALA A 388 1.70 25.79 -10.43
N LEU A 389 0.99 24.86 -11.07
CA LEU A 389 0.25 23.77 -10.46
C LEU A 389 0.89 22.42 -10.80
N LEU A 390 1.22 21.63 -9.79
CA LEU A 390 1.68 20.24 -9.92
C LEU A 390 0.57 19.30 -9.47
N LEU A 391 0.17 18.33 -10.29
CA LEU A 391 -0.71 17.23 -9.91
C LEU A 391 0.12 15.99 -9.61
N LEU A 392 0.02 15.47 -8.39
CA LEU A 392 0.77 14.28 -7.93
C LEU A 392 -0.10 13.08 -7.62
N THR A 393 -1.36 13.31 -7.23
CA THR A 393 -2.31 12.23 -6.92
C THR A 393 -3.62 12.46 -7.63
N GLU A 394 -4.12 11.43 -8.32
CA GLU A 394 -5.27 11.51 -9.22
C GLU A 394 -6.62 11.38 -8.48
N TRP A 395 -6.87 12.18 -7.45
CA TRP A 395 -8.15 12.23 -6.76
C TRP A 395 -9.30 12.56 -7.72
N LYS A 396 -10.48 12.01 -7.44
CA LYS A 396 -11.66 12.21 -8.32
C LYS A 396 -12.05 13.68 -8.44
N GLU A 397 -11.95 14.43 -7.36
CA GLU A 397 -12.29 15.86 -7.35
C GLU A 397 -11.38 16.72 -8.22
N PHE A 398 -10.16 16.27 -8.52
CA PHE A 398 -9.23 16.99 -9.39
C PHE A 398 -9.50 16.80 -10.89
N ARG A 399 -10.41 15.89 -11.28
CA ARG A 399 -10.59 15.49 -12.69
C ARG A 399 -11.37 16.51 -13.53
N LEU A 400 -12.23 17.30 -12.92
CA LEU A 400 -13.06 18.29 -13.62
C LEU A 400 -13.00 19.64 -12.86
N PRO A 401 -11.82 20.28 -12.82
CA PRO A 401 -11.68 21.56 -12.15
C PRO A 401 -12.22 22.70 -13.02
N GLY A 402 -12.60 23.81 -12.38
CA GLY A 402 -13.02 25.01 -13.08
C GLY A 402 -11.82 25.79 -13.63
N TRP A 403 -11.28 25.43 -14.80
CA TRP A 403 -10.08 26.04 -15.36
C TRP A 403 -10.15 27.56 -15.50
N GLY A 404 -11.31 28.12 -15.85
CA GLY A 404 -11.50 29.57 -15.90
C GLY A 404 -11.35 30.26 -14.54
N VAL A 405 -11.66 29.59 -13.44
CA VAL A 405 -11.44 30.09 -12.05
C VAL A 405 -9.97 29.99 -11.71
N ILE A 406 -9.35 28.84 -11.99
CA ILE A 406 -7.92 28.58 -11.72
C ILE A 406 -7.04 29.58 -12.47
N LYS A 407 -7.32 29.85 -13.74
CA LYS A 407 -6.58 30.83 -14.54
C LYS A 407 -6.58 32.23 -13.91
N LYS A 408 -7.73 32.64 -13.37
CA LYS A 408 -7.84 33.96 -12.69
C LYS A 408 -7.14 33.99 -11.32
N ALA A 409 -7.02 32.84 -10.66
CA ALA A 409 -6.40 32.72 -9.35
C ALA A 409 -4.87 32.62 -9.41
N MET A 410 -4.32 32.06 -10.48
CA MET A 410 -2.89 31.83 -10.66
C MET A 410 -2.17 33.08 -11.22
N LYS A 411 -0.89 33.25 -10.87
CA LYS A 411 -0.01 34.26 -11.50
C LYS A 411 0.45 33.84 -12.90
N ARG A 412 0.72 32.53 -13.09
CA ARG A 412 1.10 31.95 -14.37
C ARG A 412 0.24 30.71 -14.62
N SER A 413 -0.35 30.62 -15.79
CA SER A 413 -1.18 29.49 -16.19
C SER A 413 -0.31 28.30 -16.64
N LEU A 414 0.46 27.72 -15.69
CA LEU A 414 1.32 26.56 -15.92
C LEU A 414 0.81 25.36 -15.12
N VAL A 415 0.53 24.24 -15.79
CA VAL A 415 0.10 22.97 -15.19
C VAL A 415 1.08 21.87 -15.57
N ILE A 416 1.57 21.13 -14.59
CA ILE A 416 2.37 19.93 -14.77
C ILE A 416 1.63 18.75 -14.16
N ASP A 417 1.12 17.87 -15.01
CA ASP A 417 0.27 16.74 -14.66
C ASP A 417 1.09 15.46 -14.54
N GLY A 418 1.31 15.01 -13.32
CA GLY A 418 2.05 13.79 -13.02
C GLY A 418 1.24 12.49 -13.15
N ARG A 419 -0.04 12.57 -13.52
CA ARG A 419 -0.96 11.43 -13.59
C ARG A 419 -1.72 11.31 -14.92
N ASN A 420 -1.51 12.26 -15.82
CA ASN A 420 -2.15 12.28 -17.15
C ASN A 420 -3.69 12.20 -17.05
N ILE A 421 -4.28 12.97 -16.14
CA ILE A 421 -5.75 12.95 -15.96
C ILE A 421 -6.48 14.11 -16.63
N PHE A 422 -5.74 15.15 -17.04
CA PHE A 422 -6.35 16.32 -17.67
C PHE A 422 -6.40 16.18 -19.19
N ASP A 423 -7.41 16.81 -19.77
CA ASP A 423 -7.55 16.90 -21.22
C ASP A 423 -6.66 18.01 -21.78
N THR A 424 -5.83 17.68 -22.77
CA THR A 424 -4.90 18.61 -23.38
C THR A 424 -5.62 19.74 -24.11
N GLU A 425 -6.67 19.41 -24.88
CA GLU A 425 -7.43 20.39 -25.68
C GLU A 425 -8.14 21.39 -24.76
N GLU A 426 -8.74 20.90 -23.67
CA GLU A 426 -9.39 21.75 -22.66
C GLU A 426 -8.41 22.75 -22.02
N LEU A 427 -7.19 22.32 -21.69
CA LEU A 427 -6.18 23.20 -21.11
C LEU A 427 -5.64 24.21 -22.13
N GLU A 428 -5.43 23.81 -23.37
CA GLU A 428 -5.02 24.71 -24.46
C GLU A 428 -6.09 25.76 -24.77
N GLU A 429 -7.37 25.39 -24.83
CA GLU A 429 -8.51 26.30 -24.99
C GLU A 429 -8.59 27.35 -23.87
N ASN A 430 -8.22 26.95 -22.65
CA ASN A 430 -8.11 27.87 -21.51
C ASN A 430 -6.76 28.59 -21.42
N GLU A 431 -5.91 28.48 -22.43
CA GLU A 431 -4.59 29.12 -22.56
C GLU A 431 -3.64 28.76 -21.39
N PHE A 432 -3.64 27.49 -20.96
CA PHE A 432 -2.63 26.98 -20.06
C PHE A 432 -1.43 26.42 -20.81
N GLU A 433 -0.24 26.69 -20.28
CA GLU A 433 0.96 25.92 -20.60
C GLU A 433 0.84 24.57 -19.87
N TYR A 434 0.69 23.48 -20.63
CA TYR A 434 0.44 22.17 -20.09
C TYR A 434 1.56 21.19 -20.39
N HIS A 435 2.05 20.53 -19.36
CA HIS A 435 3.03 19.45 -19.43
C HIS A 435 2.50 18.22 -18.72
N CYS A 436 2.67 17.06 -19.30
CA CYS A 436 2.29 15.77 -18.72
C CYS A 436 3.41 14.74 -18.88
N ILE A 437 3.14 13.47 -18.59
CA ILE A 437 4.12 12.39 -18.67
C ILE A 437 3.94 11.65 -20.00
N GLY A 438 5.00 11.62 -20.83
CA GLY A 438 5.04 10.81 -22.05
C GLY A 438 4.36 11.42 -23.29
N LYS A 439 4.28 12.76 -23.34
CA LYS A 439 3.88 13.54 -24.53
C LYS A 439 4.89 14.63 -24.83
#